data_709ccc98768baf5982358187056df25f
#
_entry.id   709ccc98768baf5982358187056df25f
#
_cell.length_a   1.000
_cell.length_b   1.000
_cell.length_c   1.000
_cell.angle_alpha   90.00
_cell.angle_beta   90.00
_cell.angle_gamma   90.00
#
_symmetry.space_group_name_H-M   'P 1'
#
loop_
_entity.id
_entity.type
_entity.pdbx_description
1 polymer ?
#
loop_
_entity_poly.entity_id
_entity_poly.type
_entity_poly.pdbx_seq_one_letter_code
_entity_poly.pdbx_strand_id
1 'polypeptide(L)'
;MQLKPEEISKIIRAQIKHYENAIEQSETGTVIMVGDGIARASGLEKCMAGELLQFENGEYGMAQNLEENTVSIVLLGSDVGIKEGSTVKRTGKVVSVPVGDALIGRVVNALGQPIDGAGPIETTEYRAIESRAPGIIDRQPVKEPLQTGIKAIDSMIPIGRGQRELIIGDRQTGKTTIAAVTI
;
A
#
# COMPACT_ATOMS: atom_id res chain seq x y z
N MET A 1 -1.16 -35.13 -45.72
CA MET A 1 0.22 -35.08 -45.20
C MET A 1 0.20 -35.73 -43.82
N GLN A 2 0.65 -36.98 -43.68
CA GLN A 2 0.68 -37.68 -42.41
C GLN A 2 2.03 -37.36 -41.72
N LEU A 3 1.99 -36.70 -40.59
CA LEU A 3 3.15 -36.44 -39.74
C LEU A 3 3.70 -37.78 -39.22
N LYS A 4 5.00 -38.02 -39.36
CA LYS A 4 5.62 -39.22 -38.83
C LYS A 4 5.66 -39.17 -37.28
N PRO A 5 5.52 -40.30 -36.59
CA PRO A 5 5.50 -40.35 -35.12
C PRO A 5 6.73 -39.69 -34.45
N GLU A 6 7.86 -39.72 -35.13
CA GLU A 6 9.11 -39.08 -34.66
C GLU A 6 9.08 -37.56 -34.72
N GLU A 7 8.36 -36.97 -35.68
CA GLU A 7 8.19 -35.52 -35.81
C GLU A 7 7.22 -34.99 -34.73
N ILE A 8 6.17 -35.76 -34.43
CA ILE A 8 5.23 -35.44 -33.34
C ILE A 8 5.95 -35.47 -31.99
N SER A 9 6.80 -36.46 -31.74
CA SER A 9 7.61 -36.57 -30.52
C SER A 9 8.63 -35.42 -30.38
N LYS A 10 9.22 -34.94 -31.49
CA LYS A 10 10.11 -33.75 -31.47
C LYS A 10 9.35 -32.46 -31.17
N ILE A 11 8.18 -32.28 -31.75
CA ILE A 11 7.33 -31.10 -31.50
C ILE A 11 6.86 -31.08 -30.04
N ILE A 12 6.41 -32.21 -29.51
CA ILE A 12 5.99 -32.32 -28.11
C ILE A 12 7.17 -32.05 -27.17
N ARG A 13 8.35 -32.58 -27.40
CA ARG A 13 9.55 -32.30 -26.59
C ARG A 13 10.00 -30.85 -26.69
N ALA A 14 9.89 -30.22 -27.85
CA ALA A 14 10.18 -28.80 -28.02
C ALA A 14 9.16 -27.91 -27.30
N GLN A 15 7.88 -28.25 -27.33
CA GLN A 15 6.84 -27.55 -26.58
C GLN A 15 6.97 -27.72 -25.06
N ILE A 16 7.32 -28.93 -24.59
CA ILE A 16 7.58 -29.16 -23.15
C ILE A 16 8.78 -28.34 -22.68
N LYS A 17 9.88 -28.30 -23.47
CA LYS A 17 11.05 -27.46 -23.17
C LYS A 17 10.73 -25.95 -23.15
N HIS A 18 9.86 -25.51 -24.04
CA HIS A 18 9.37 -24.12 -24.04
C HIS A 18 8.43 -23.85 -22.88
N TYR A 19 7.68 -24.85 -22.42
CA TYR A 19 6.79 -24.74 -21.28
C TYR A 19 7.56 -24.62 -19.95
N GLU A 20 8.68 -25.33 -19.82
CA GLU A 20 9.56 -25.18 -18.64
C GLU A 20 10.26 -23.81 -18.57
N ASN A 21 10.48 -23.13 -19.70
CA ASN A 21 11.06 -21.78 -19.73
C ASN A 21 10.01 -20.66 -19.65
N ALA A 22 8.72 -20.98 -19.71
CA ALA A 22 7.64 -20.00 -19.64
C ALA A 22 6.94 -19.96 -18.27
N ILE A 23 7.48 -20.66 -17.27
CA ILE A 23 7.05 -20.53 -15.89
C ILE A 23 7.91 -19.43 -15.22
N GLU A 24 7.89 -18.22 -15.73
CA GLU A 24 7.75 -17.08 -14.84
C GLU A 24 6.32 -17.18 -14.29
N GLN A 25 6.17 -17.98 -13.27
CA GLN A 25 4.98 -17.90 -12.41
C GLN A 25 5.01 -16.52 -11.75
N SER A 26 4.52 -15.52 -12.47
CA SER A 26 3.87 -14.42 -11.81
C SER A 26 2.71 -15.08 -11.05
N GLU A 27 2.90 -15.29 -9.74
CA GLU A 27 1.86 -15.89 -8.92
C GLU A 27 0.62 -15.01 -9.06
N THR A 28 -0.33 -15.52 -9.79
CA THR A 28 -1.60 -14.87 -10.03
C THR A 28 -2.65 -15.59 -9.20
N GLY A 29 -3.43 -14.83 -8.48
CA GLY A 29 -4.60 -15.33 -7.77
C GLY A 29 -5.88 -14.94 -8.47
N THR A 30 -6.98 -15.53 -8.01
CA THR A 30 -8.33 -15.23 -8.46
C THR A 30 -9.14 -14.66 -7.31
N VAL A 31 -9.83 -13.56 -7.56
CA VAL A 31 -10.73 -12.93 -6.59
C VAL A 31 -11.94 -13.85 -6.36
N ILE A 32 -12.20 -14.19 -5.10
CA ILE A 32 -13.34 -15.03 -4.69
C ILE A 32 -14.51 -14.16 -4.24
N MET A 33 -14.19 -13.02 -3.61
CA MET A 33 -15.18 -12.11 -3.05
C MET A 33 -14.64 -10.69 -3.07
N VAL A 34 -15.50 -9.72 -3.31
CA VAL A 34 -15.18 -8.30 -3.20
C VAL A 34 -16.36 -7.54 -2.60
N GLY A 35 -16.10 -6.60 -1.73
CA GLY A 35 -17.10 -5.72 -1.12
C GLY A 35 -16.48 -4.82 -0.05
N ASP A 36 -17.06 -3.65 0.13
CA ASP A 36 -16.67 -2.67 1.17
C ASP A 36 -15.15 -2.31 1.16
N GLY A 37 -14.55 -2.25 -0.03
CA GLY A 37 -13.12 -1.93 -0.18
C GLY A 37 -12.17 -3.09 0.18
N ILE A 38 -12.71 -4.30 0.35
CA ILE A 38 -11.94 -5.52 0.63
C ILE A 38 -12.17 -6.53 -0.47
N ALA A 39 -11.10 -7.18 -0.91
CA ALA A 39 -11.15 -8.32 -1.79
C ALA A 39 -10.55 -9.55 -1.09
N ARG A 40 -11.09 -10.74 -1.38
CA ARG A 40 -10.46 -12.02 -1.02
C ARG A 40 -10.04 -12.74 -2.29
N ALA A 41 -8.82 -13.23 -2.32
CA ALA A 41 -8.29 -13.96 -3.46
C ALA A 41 -7.69 -15.31 -3.04
N SER A 42 -7.75 -16.28 -3.93
CA SER A 42 -7.07 -17.59 -3.80
C SER A 42 -5.90 -17.69 -4.78
N GLY A 43 -5.00 -18.65 -4.57
CA GLY A 43 -3.87 -18.91 -5.47
C GLY A 43 -2.67 -18.01 -5.27
N LEU A 44 -2.60 -17.30 -4.14
CA LEU A 44 -1.49 -16.41 -3.77
C LEU A 44 -0.66 -17.01 -2.61
N GLU A 45 -0.28 -18.27 -2.71
CA GLU A 45 0.33 -19.04 -1.62
C GLU A 45 1.64 -18.45 -1.05
N LYS A 46 2.42 -17.76 -1.89
CA LYS A 46 3.67 -17.13 -1.47
C LYS A 46 3.55 -15.64 -1.17
N CYS A 47 2.32 -15.12 -1.07
CA CYS A 47 2.08 -13.72 -0.77
C CYS A 47 2.61 -13.36 0.62
N MET A 48 3.20 -12.18 0.73
CA MET A 48 3.67 -11.63 2.00
C MET A 48 2.63 -10.69 2.62
N ALA A 49 2.57 -10.65 3.95
CA ALA A 49 1.77 -9.62 4.62
C ALA A 49 2.29 -8.22 4.26
N GLY A 50 1.39 -7.30 3.93
CA GLY A 50 1.74 -5.96 3.45
C GLY A 50 2.24 -5.92 2.01
N GLU A 51 2.16 -7.01 1.25
CA GLU A 51 2.55 -7.02 -0.16
C GLU A 51 1.57 -6.22 -1.02
N LEU A 52 2.12 -5.43 -1.95
CA LEU A 52 1.35 -4.74 -2.97
C LEU A 52 0.90 -5.74 -4.03
N LEU A 53 -0.39 -5.79 -4.27
CA LEU A 53 -1.02 -6.63 -5.28
C LEU A 53 -1.66 -5.76 -6.36
N GLN A 54 -1.60 -6.21 -7.60
CA GLN A 54 -2.17 -5.49 -8.74
C GLN A 54 -3.33 -6.29 -9.35
N PHE A 55 -4.47 -5.64 -9.50
CA PHE A 55 -5.64 -6.20 -10.18
C PHE A 55 -5.56 -5.97 -11.69
N GLU A 56 -6.32 -6.75 -12.45
CA GLU A 56 -6.35 -6.67 -13.92
C GLU A 56 -6.83 -5.32 -14.47
N ASN A 57 -7.65 -4.60 -13.71
CA ASN A 57 -8.13 -3.25 -14.04
C ASN A 57 -7.10 -2.14 -13.76
N GLY A 58 -5.90 -2.49 -13.28
CA GLY A 58 -4.83 -1.55 -12.94
C GLY A 58 -4.89 -1.00 -11.52
N GLU A 59 -5.94 -1.30 -10.74
CA GLU A 59 -6.03 -0.93 -9.34
C GLU A 59 -5.09 -1.76 -8.46
N TYR A 60 -4.78 -1.24 -7.29
CA TYR A 60 -3.87 -1.86 -6.34
C TYR A 60 -4.55 -2.17 -5.02
N GLY A 61 -4.05 -3.20 -4.36
CA GLY A 61 -4.44 -3.56 -3.01
C GLY A 61 -3.26 -4.01 -2.18
N MET A 62 -3.44 -4.02 -0.87
CA MET A 62 -2.46 -4.49 0.09
C MET A 62 -2.92 -5.80 0.73
N ALA A 63 -2.08 -6.82 0.70
CA ALA A 63 -2.34 -8.07 1.41
C ALA A 63 -2.29 -7.83 2.91
N GLN A 64 -3.42 -8.01 3.60
CA GLN A 64 -3.53 -7.73 5.03
C GLN A 64 -3.55 -9.02 5.85
N ASN A 65 -4.39 -9.97 5.49
CA ASN A 65 -4.54 -11.21 6.22
C ASN A 65 -4.26 -12.41 5.31
N LEU A 66 -3.36 -13.26 5.75
CA LEU A 66 -2.95 -14.47 5.05
C LEU A 66 -3.58 -15.67 5.76
N GLU A 67 -4.51 -16.33 5.10
CA GLU A 67 -5.15 -17.57 5.53
C GLU A 67 -4.56 -18.74 4.72
N GLU A 68 -4.85 -19.96 5.11
CA GLU A 68 -4.28 -21.17 4.49
C GLU A 68 -4.49 -21.22 2.97
N ASN A 69 -5.68 -20.84 2.49
CA ASN A 69 -6.06 -20.93 1.08
C ASN A 69 -6.47 -19.59 0.47
N THR A 70 -6.52 -18.53 1.27
CA THR A 70 -7.00 -17.22 0.83
C THR A 70 -6.17 -16.08 1.38
N VAL A 71 -6.13 -14.99 0.66
CA VAL A 71 -5.52 -13.73 1.07
C VAL A 71 -6.60 -12.65 1.09
N SER A 72 -6.75 -11.97 2.22
CA SER A 72 -7.60 -10.80 2.34
C SER A 72 -6.80 -9.55 1.95
N ILE A 73 -7.36 -8.76 1.04
CA ILE A 73 -6.70 -7.64 0.38
C ILE A 73 -7.51 -6.38 0.65
N VAL A 74 -6.88 -5.36 1.20
CA VAL A 74 -7.47 -4.02 1.34
C VAL A 74 -7.19 -3.26 0.04
N LEU A 75 -8.24 -2.77 -0.61
CA LEU A 75 -8.12 -2.00 -1.83
C LEU A 75 -7.60 -0.59 -1.52
N LEU A 76 -6.62 -0.13 -2.27
CA LEU A 76 -6.01 1.20 -2.14
C LEU A 76 -6.58 2.21 -3.13
N GLY A 77 -7.58 1.80 -3.90
CA GLY A 77 -8.28 2.59 -4.90
C GLY A 77 -9.76 2.26 -4.94
N SER A 78 -10.36 2.36 -6.12
CA SER A 78 -11.77 2.04 -6.34
C SER A 78 -11.97 0.52 -6.47
N ASP A 79 -13.05 0.01 -5.89
CA ASP A 79 -13.50 -1.36 -6.09
C ASP A 79 -14.29 -1.55 -7.40
N VAL A 80 -14.58 -0.45 -8.10
CA VAL A 80 -15.32 -0.46 -9.36
C VAL A 80 -14.55 -1.23 -10.43
N GLY A 81 -15.17 -2.27 -10.98
CA GLY A 81 -14.56 -3.13 -12.01
C GLY A 81 -13.85 -4.36 -11.47
N ILE A 82 -13.63 -4.48 -10.17
CA ILE A 82 -13.15 -5.72 -9.55
C ILE A 82 -14.37 -6.61 -9.25
N LYS A 83 -14.33 -7.84 -9.72
CA LYS A 83 -15.43 -8.81 -9.57
C LYS A 83 -14.88 -10.16 -9.11
N GLU A 84 -15.78 -11.02 -8.67
CA GLU A 84 -15.46 -12.43 -8.48
C GLU A 84 -14.96 -13.02 -9.82
N GLY A 85 -13.86 -13.75 -9.78
CA GLY A 85 -13.18 -14.28 -10.96
C GLY A 85 -12.12 -13.34 -11.55
N SER A 86 -12.03 -12.06 -11.14
CA SER A 86 -10.95 -11.15 -11.58
C SER A 86 -9.58 -11.66 -11.17
N THR A 87 -8.59 -11.41 -11.99
CA THR A 87 -7.22 -11.81 -11.75
C THR A 87 -6.49 -10.77 -10.90
N VAL A 88 -5.72 -11.24 -9.92
CA VAL A 88 -4.84 -10.43 -9.10
C VAL A 88 -3.41 -10.97 -9.19
N LYS A 89 -2.42 -10.08 -9.34
CA LYS A 89 -1.01 -10.43 -9.49
C LYS A 89 -0.20 -9.92 -8.30
N ARG A 90 0.76 -10.72 -7.87
CA ARG A 90 1.77 -10.31 -6.90
C ARG A 90 2.77 -9.36 -7.54
N THR A 91 3.21 -8.37 -6.79
CA THR A 91 4.33 -7.49 -7.20
C THR A 91 5.66 -7.90 -6.56
N GLY A 92 5.63 -8.77 -5.53
CA GLY A 92 6.81 -9.16 -4.76
C GLY A 92 7.38 -8.03 -3.90
N LYS A 93 6.67 -6.91 -3.74
CA LYS A 93 7.12 -5.74 -2.99
C LYS A 93 6.10 -5.40 -1.90
N VAL A 94 6.59 -5.07 -0.73
CA VAL A 94 5.77 -4.49 0.35
C VAL A 94 5.29 -3.11 -0.08
N VAL A 95 4.05 -2.76 0.28
CA VAL A 95 3.48 -1.44 -0.03
C VAL A 95 4.37 -0.35 0.55
N SER A 96 4.89 0.48 -0.34
CA SER A 96 5.80 1.58 -0.01
C SER A 96 5.45 2.82 -0.83
N VAL A 97 5.78 3.97 -0.27
CA VAL A 97 5.55 5.27 -0.92
C VAL A 97 6.89 5.96 -1.16
N PRO A 98 6.99 6.73 -2.23
CA PRO A 98 8.15 7.59 -2.45
C PRO A 98 8.26 8.61 -1.32
N VAL A 99 9.49 8.95 -0.95
CA VAL A 99 9.79 9.97 0.06
C VAL A 99 10.88 10.91 -0.45
N GLY A 100 11.06 12.06 0.23
CA GLY A 100 12.09 13.04 -0.08
C GLY A 100 11.53 14.39 -0.55
N ASP A 101 12.44 15.32 -0.78
CA ASP A 101 12.13 16.72 -1.10
C ASP A 101 11.35 16.90 -2.42
N ALA A 102 11.46 15.91 -3.33
CA ALA A 102 10.72 15.92 -4.60
C ALA A 102 9.20 15.89 -4.44
N LEU A 103 8.71 15.54 -3.26
CA LEU A 103 7.27 15.51 -2.93
C LEU A 103 6.77 16.84 -2.37
N ILE A 104 7.65 17.76 -2.00
CA ILE A 104 7.24 19.05 -1.43
C ILE A 104 6.45 19.84 -2.46
N GLY A 105 5.24 20.27 -2.08
CA GLY A 105 4.33 20.99 -2.96
C GLY A 105 3.59 20.16 -4.01
N ARG A 106 3.73 18.83 -3.97
CA ARG A 106 3.05 17.90 -4.88
C ARG A 106 1.79 17.32 -4.24
N VAL A 107 0.79 17.00 -5.07
CA VAL A 107 -0.40 16.28 -4.64
C VAL A 107 -0.34 14.87 -5.21
N VAL A 108 -0.43 13.89 -4.32
CA VAL A 108 -0.26 12.46 -4.65
C VAL A 108 -1.44 11.63 -4.12
N ASN A 109 -1.65 10.47 -4.73
CA ASN A 109 -2.56 9.46 -4.21
C ASN A 109 -1.94 8.64 -3.05
N ALA A 110 -2.65 7.64 -2.54
CA ALA A 110 -2.21 6.78 -1.44
C ALA A 110 -0.91 5.99 -1.74
N LEU A 111 -0.57 5.79 -3.00
CA LEU A 111 0.65 5.11 -3.44
C LEU A 111 1.79 6.09 -3.79
N GLY A 112 1.58 7.39 -3.56
CA GLY A 112 2.56 8.42 -3.90
C GLY A 112 2.64 8.76 -5.39
N GLN A 113 1.64 8.35 -6.18
CA GLN A 113 1.57 8.74 -7.59
C GLN A 113 0.99 10.15 -7.72
N PRO A 114 1.58 11.02 -8.56
CA PRO A 114 1.12 12.40 -8.70
C PRO A 114 -0.26 12.47 -9.36
N ILE A 115 -1.13 13.29 -8.78
CA ILE A 115 -2.48 13.58 -9.28
C ILE A 115 -2.68 15.07 -9.58
N ASP A 116 -1.63 15.86 -9.46
CA ASP A 116 -1.61 17.33 -9.64
C ASP A 116 -1.36 17.77 -11.08
N GLY A 117 -1.13 16.85 -12.01
CA GLY A 117 -0.82 17.17 -13.40
C GLY A 117 0.58 17.76 -13.64
N ALA A 118 1.43 17.84 -12.62
CA ALA A 118 2.78 18.43 -12.72
C ALA A 118 3.85 17.42 -13.18
N GLY A 119 3.46 16.28 -13.73
CA GLY A 119 4.36 15.25 -14.23
C GLY A 119 4.85 14.26 -13.17
N PRO A 120 5.69 13.28 -13.55
CA PRO A 120 6.18 12.24 -12.65
C PRO A 120 7.06 12.82 -11.54
N ILE A 121 7.11 12.12 -10.41
CA ILE A 121 7.98 12.46 -9.27
C ILE A 121 9.22 11.58 -9.37
N GLU A 122 10.37 12.19 -9.58
CA GLU A 122 11.65 11.49 -9.64
C GLU A 122 12.23 11.37 -8.24
N THR A 123 12.17 10.18 -7.67
CA THR A 123 12.80 9.83 -6.40
C THR A 123 13.32 8.42 -6.43
N THR A 124 14.42 8.19 -5.73
CA THR A 124 15.01 6.86 -5.53
C THR A 124 14.72 6.33 -4.13
N GLU A 125 14.18 7.15 -3.25
CA GLU A 125 13.91 6.80 -1.87
C GLU A 125 12.46 6.40 -1.67
N TYR A 126 12.25 5.24 -1.05
CA TYR A 126 10.94 4.71 -0.72
C TYR A 126 10.88 4.29 0.74
N ARG A 127 9.73 4.48 1.36
CA ARG A 127 9.47 4.07 2.73
C ARG A 127 8.23 3.17 2.76
N ALA A 128 8.33 2.05 3.47
CA ALA A 128 7.18 1.18 3.68
C ALA A 128 6.08 1.94 4.45
N ILE A 129 4.82 1.74 4.05
CA ILE A 129 3.67 2.36 4.72
C ILE A 129 3.57 1.88 6.16
N GLU A 130 3.75 0.57 6.38
CA GLU A 130 3.82 0.00 7.72
C GLU A 130 5.27 -0.08 8.18
N SER A 131 5.60 0.64 9.25
CA SER A 131 6.89 0.61 9.90
C SER A 131 6.72 0.38 11.40
N ARG A 132 7.66 -0.37 11.99
CA ARG A 132 7.65 -0.60 13.43
C ARG A 132 7.81 0.72 14.17
N ALA A 133 6.90 1.01 15.10
CA ALA A 133 7.03 2.19 15.95
C ALA A 133 8.29 2.08 16.83
N PRO A 134 9.03 3.18 17.06
CA PRO A 134 10.18 3.18 17.96
C PRO A 134 9.74 2.81 19.39
N GLY A 135 10.55 1.98 20.05
CA GLY A 135 10.35 1.58 21.43
C GLY A 135 10.53 2.72 22.42
N ILE A 136 10.24 2.47 23.68
CA ILE A 136 10.38 3.50 24.75
C ILE A 136 11.83 3.96 24.88
N ILE A 137 12.77 3.04 24.73
CA ILE A 137 14.21 3.31 24.85
C ILE A 137 14.73 4.18 23.68
N ASP A 138 14.15 3.99 22.49
CA ASP A 138 14.58 4.69 21.27
C ASP A 138 14.02 6.12 21.18
N ARG A 139 13.03 6.44 22.02
CA ARG A 139 12.38 7.74 22.02
C ARG A 139 13.16 8.75 22.82
N GLN A 140 13.37 9.94 22.26
CA GLN A 140 13.90 11.07 23.00
C GLN A 140 12.85 11.61 23.99
N PRO A 141 13.24 12.03 25.20
CA PRO A 141 12.34 12.72 26.11
C PRO A 141 11.88 14.05 25.51
N VAL A 142 10.65 14.44 25.80
CA VAL A 142 10.10 15.74 25.40
C VAL A 142 10.85 16.86 26.13
N LYS A 143 11.59 17.68 25.38
CA LYS A 143 12.45 18.75 25.92
C LYS A 143 12.15 20.12 25.33
N GLU A 144 11.63 20.16 24.12
CA GLU A 144 11.43 21.39 23.36
C GLU A 144 9.97 21.83 23.46
N PRO A 145 9.69 23.07 23.86
CA PRO A 145 8.34 23.62 23.87
C PRO A 145 7.83 23.82 22.44
N LEU A 146 6.56 23.49 22.22
CA LEU A 146 5.83 23.81 21.00
C LEU A 146 5.12 25.15 21.20
N GLN A 147 5.48 26.14 20.40
CA GLN A 147 4.77 27.43 20.37
C GLN A 147 3.54 27.30 19.49
N THR A 148 2.37 27.21 20.09
CA THR A 148 1.11 27.09 19.38
C THR A 148 0.61 28.43 18.83
N GLY A 149 1.10 29.55 19.36
CA GLY A 149 0.61 30.89 19.06
C GLY A 149 -0.70 31.26 19.79
N ILE A 150 -1.25 30.34 20.57
CA ILE A 150 -2.47 30.53 21.34
C ILE A 150 -2.08 30.88 22.78
N LYS A 151 -2.26 32.15 23.18
CA LYS A 151 -1.84 32.64 24.49
C LYS A 151 -2.31 31.79 25.69
N ALA A 152 -3.53 31.30 25.66
CA ALA A 152 -4.09 30.48 26.72
C ALA A 152 -3.35 29.12 26.84
N ILE A 153 -2.93 28.55 25.77
CA ILE A 153 -2.19 27.27 25.76
C ILE A 153 -0.74 27.54 26.17
N ASP A 154 -0.05 28.43 25.47
CA ASP A 154 1.37 28.68 25.66
C ASP A 154 1.72 29.20 27.06
N SER A 155 0.80 29.94 27.70
CA SER A 155 1.03 30.51 29.04
C SER A 155 0.62 29.60 30.20
N MET A 156 -0.37 28.75 30.03
CA MET A 156 -0.93 27.96 31.13
C MET A 156 -0.72 26.48 31.01
N ILE A 157 -0.65 25.94 29.77
CA ILE A 157 -0.57 24.51 29.50
C ILE A 157 0.49 24.32 28.41
N PRO A 158 1.78 24.54 28.70
CA PRO A 158 2.83 24.42 27.69
C PRO A 158 2.89 22.98 27.15
N ILE A 159 2.87 22.87 25.84
CA ILE A 159 2.96 21.61 25.12
C ILE A 159 4.39 21.42 24.63
N GLY A 160 4.92 20.21 24.72
CA GLY A 160 6.23 19.87 24.20
C GLY A 160 6.16 19.17 22.85
N ARG A 161 7.16 19.36 22.00
CA ARG A 161 7.30 18.66 20.71
C ARG A 161 7.41 17.16 20.94
N GLY A 162 6.48 16.39 20.35
CA GLY A 162 6.35 14.95 20.53
C GLY A 162 5.44 14.52 21.67
N GLN A 163 4.82 15.45 22.40
CA GLN A 163 3.83 15.16 23.42
C GLN A 163 2.51 14.70 22.80
N ARG A 164 1.79 13.81 23.47
CA ARG A 164 0.45 13.39 23.08
C ARG A 164 -0.57 14.24 23.83
N GLU A 165 -1.39 14.95 23.07
CA GLU A 165 -2.41 15.84 23.61
C GLU A 165 -3.82 15.39 23.21
N LEU A 166 -4.78 15.58 24.10
CA LEU A 166 -6.19 15.35 23.85
C LEU A 166 -6.93 16.69 23.76
N ILE A 167 -7.52 16.96 22.61
CA ILE A 167 -8.40 18.10 22.39
C ILE A 167 -9.84 17.58 22.41
N ILE A 168 -10.54 17.81 23.51
CA ILE A 168 -11.91 17.33 23.72
C ILE A 168 -12.89 18.50 23.80
N GLY A 169 -14.09 18.31 23.29
CA GLY A 169 -15.19 19.29 23.33
C GLY A 169 -16.36 18.86 22.45
N ASP A 170 -17.47 19.56 22.55
CA ASP A 170 -18.65 19.32 21.74
C ASP A 170 -18.45 19.63 20.26
N ARG A 171 -19.44 19.33 19.44
CA ARG A 171 -19.40 19.65 18.00
C ARG A 171 -19.24 21.16 17.79
N GLN A 172 -18.48 21.57 16.80
CA GLN A 172 -18.26 22.96 16.38
C GLN A 172 -17.60 23.88 17.43
N THR A 173 -16.90 23.34 18.41
CA THR A 173 -16.19 24.12 19.44
C THR A 173 -14.78 24.56 19.03
N GLY A 174 -14.38 24.36 17.77
CA GLY A 174 -13.08 24.81 17.26
C GLY A 174 -11.92 23.84 17.49
N LYS A 175 -12.15 22.58 17.84
CA LYS A 175 -11.08 21.58 18.06
C LYS A 175 -10.12 21.45 16.87
N THR A 176 -10.68 21.30 15.67
CA THR A 176 -9.90 21.20 14.45
C THR A 176 -9.15 22.50 14.15
N THR A 177 -9.75 23.65 14.46
CA THR A 177 -9.09 24.96 14.27
C THR A 177 -7.85 25.09 15.13
N ILE A 178 -7.90 24.67 16.41
CA ILE A 178 -6.75 24.67 17.31
C ILE A 178 -5.61 23.80 16.72
N ALA A 179 -5.94 22.59 16.28
CA ALA A 179 -4.96 21.71 15.67
C ALA A 179 -4.36 22.31 14.38
N ALA A 180 -5.18 22.85 13.50
CA ALA A 180 -4.74 23.42 12.22
C ALA A 180 -3.90 24.69 12.38
N VAL A 181 -4.15 25.51 13.39
CA VAL A 181 -3.38 26.73 13.68
C VAL A 181 -2.01 26.41 14.30
N THR A 182 -1.90 25.25 14.96
CA THR A 182 -0.66 24.80 15.63
C THR A 182 0.35 24.16 14.67
N ILE A 183 -0.09 23.68 13.51
CA ILE A 183 0.72 23.05 12.46
C ILE A 183 1.35 24.11 11.55
#